data_a6f6ccaaa22ee6b7ee666187bdaa771c
#
_entry.id   a6f6ccaaa22ee6b7ee666187bdaa771c
#
_cell.length_a   1.000
_cell.length_b   1.000
_cell.length_c   1.000
_cell.angle_alpha   90.00
_cell.angle_beta   90.00
_cell.angle_gamma   90.00
#
_symmetry.space_group_name_H-M   'P 1'
#
loop_
_entity.id
_entity.type
_entity.pdbx_description
1 polymer ?
#
loop_
_entity_poly.entity_id
_entity_poly.type
_entity_poly.pdbx_seq_one_letter_code
_entity_poly.pdbx_strand_id
1 'polypeptide(L)'
;MICDQIKDLLLEKNHKYGDSALNPARIFSKADSTEQILVRIDDKLNRIQKGAGLLANDEDVINDLIGYLVLLKISLCRNFQQK
;
A
#
# COMPACT_ATOMS: atom_id res chain seq x y z
N MET A 1 9.22 -18.41 3.95
CA MET A 1 7.75 -18.46 3.81
C MET A 1 7.23 -17.18 3.19
N ILE A 2 6.10 -17.23 2.49
CA ILE A 2 5.58 -16.06 1.77
C ILE A 2 5.29 -14.89 2.71
N CYS A 3 4.70 -15.15 3.87
CA CYS A 3 4.40 -14.06 4.82
C CYS A 3 5.66 -13.34 5.30
N ASP A 4 6.73 -14.08 5.53
CA ASP A 4 8.01 -13.47 5.92
C ASP A 4 8.60 -12.64 4.80
N GLN A 5 8.48 -13.10 3.57
CA GLN A 5 8.96 -12.36 2.40
C GLN A 5 8.20 -11.04 2.23
N ILE A 6 6.90 -11.06 2.42
CA ILE A 6 6.06 -9.84 2.35
C ILE A 6 6.43 -8.88 3.47
N LYS A 7 6.61 -9.39 4.68
CA LYS A 7 7.05 -8.57 5.81
C LYS A 7 8.37 -7.88 5.51
N ASP A 8 9.36 -8.64 5.04
CA ASP A 8 10.68 -8.09 4.73
C ASP A 8 10.59 -7.03 3.63
N LEU A 9 9.80 -7.28 2.60
CA LEU A 9 9.58 -6.32 1.51
C LEU A 9 8.98 -5.02 2.04
N LEU A 10 7.98 -5.11 2.90
CA LEU A 10 7.33 -3.93 3.48
C LEU A 10 8.28 -3.13 4.36
N LEU A 11 9.09 -3.81 5.16
CA LEU A 11 10.07 -3.13 6.01
C LEU A 11 11.12 -2.41 5.17
N GLU A 12 11.58 -3.05 4.10
CA GLU A 12 12.54 -2.43 3.19
C GLU A 12 11.95 -1.18 2.52
N LYS A 13 10.72 -1.29 1.99
CA LYS A 13 10.06 -0.15 1.36
C LYS A 13 9.79 0.97 2.34
N ASN A 14 9.37 0.64 3.55
CA ASN A 14 9.11 1.65 4.58
C ASN A 14 10.39 2.40 4.94
N HIS A 15 11.49 1.69 5.07
CA HIS A 15 12.80 2.31 5.32
C HIS A 15 13.20 3.23 4.17
N LYS A 16 13.03 2.75 2.93
CA LYS A 16 13.41 3.50 1.73
C LYS A 16 12.59 4.77 1.54
N TYR A 17 11.28 4.70 1.80
CA TYR A 17 10.35 5.80 1.54
C TYR A 17 9.96 6.60 2.78
N GLY A 18 10.57 6.33 3.93
CA GLY A 18 10.39 7.12 5.13
C GLY A 18 8.98 7.10 5.70
N ASP A 19 8.32 5.95 5.68
CA ASP A 19 6.96 5.76 6.23
C ASP A 19 5.91 6.63 5.53
N SER A 20 6.11 6.98 4.26
CA SER A 20 5.26 7.92 3.55
C SER A 20 3.82 7.42 3.34
N ALA A 21 3.58 6.10 3.34
CA ALA A 21 2.23 5.57 3.19
C ALA A 21 1.35 5.89 4.40
N LEU A 22 1.90 5.83 5.60
CA LEU A 22 1.17 6.12 6.84
C LEU A 22 1.28 7.58 7.26
N ASN A 23 2.33 8.26 6.81
CA ASN A 23 2.58 9.67 7.12
C ASN A 23 2.89 10.44 5.83
N PRO A 24 1.90 10.65 4.96
CA PRO A 24 2.12 11.34 3.69
C PRO A 24 2.47 12.82 3.90
N ALA A 25 3.19 13.38 2.94
CA ALA A 25 3.63 14.77 3.02
C ALA A 25 2.47 15.78 2.96
N ARG A 26 1.41 15.47 2.22
CA ARG A 26 0.19 16.29 2.10
C ARG A 26 0.49 17.72 1.61
N ILE A 27 1.39 17.84 0.65
CA ILE A 27 1.74 19.15 0.09
C ILE A 27 0.57 19.76 -0.66
N PHE A 28 -0.10 18.96 -1.50
CA PHE A 28 -1.27 19.42 -2.27
C PHE A 28 -2.56 18.71 -1.84
N SER A 29 -2.48 17.41 -1.51
CA SER A 29 -3.64 16.62 -1.14
C SER A 29 -3.96 16.77 0.34
N LYS A 30 -5.25 16.93 0.65
CA LYS A 30 -5.72 16.95 2.04
C LYS A 30 -6.29 15.61 2.49
N ALA A 31 -6.25 14.60 1.62
CA ALA A 31 -6.73 13.27 1.96
C ALA A 31 -5.88 12.67 3.08
N ASP A 32 -6.52 11.96 4.02
CA ASP A 32 -5.79 11.29 5.08
C ASP A 32 -5.04 10.06 4.54
N SER A 33 -4.24 9.43 5.40
CA SER A 33 -3.43 8.29 4.98
C SER A 33 -4.27 7.12 4.51
N THR A 34 -5.41 6.88 5.14
CA THR A 34 -6.32 5.79 4.75
C THR A 34 -6.85 6.01 3.35
N GLU A 35 -7.34 7.21 3.04
CA GLU A 35 -7.86 7.54 1.71
C GLU A 35 -6.78 7.40 0.64
N GLN A 36 -5.56 7.84 0.94
CA GLN A 36 -4.45 7.73 -0.01
C GLN A 36 -4.08 6.28 -0.29
N ILE A 37 -4.11 5.42 0.73
CA ILE A 37 -3.88 3.99 0.55
C ILE A 37 -4.97 3.37 -0.34
N LEU A 38 -6.24 3.74 -0.10
CA LEU A 38 -7.36 3.24 -0.90
C LEU A 38 -7.21 3.63 -2.39
N VAL A 39 -6.75 4.84 -2.68
CA VAL A 39 -6.49 5.27 -4.06
C VAL A 39 -5.43 4.39 -4.71
N ARG A 40 -4.37 4.05 -3.98
CA ARG A 40 -3.32 3.18 -4.51
C ARG A 40 -3.83 1.77 -4.78
N ILE A 41 -4.71 1.26 -3.92
CA ILE A 41 -5.35 -0.05 -4.14
C ILE A 41 -6.21 0.00 -5.40
N ASP A 42 -7.01 1.06 -5.58
CA ASP A 42 -7.82 1.24 -6.77
C ASP A 42 -6.97 1.23 -8.05
N ASP A 43 -5.81 1.89 -8.02
CA ASP A 43 -4.90 1.89 -9.15
C ASP A 43 -4.44 0.49 -9.53
N LYS A 44 -4.11 -0.33 -8.53
CA LYS A 44 -3.65 -1.72 -8.78
C LYS A 44 -4.78 -2.58 -9.30
N LEU A 45 -5.98 -2.44 -8.75
CA LEU A 45 -7.15 -3.17 -9.24
C LEU A 45 -7.51 -2.77 -10.67
N ASN A 46 -7.37 -1.49 -10.99
CA ASN A 46 -7.61 -1.00 -12.34
C ASN A 46 -6.64 -1.64 -13.35
N ARG A 47 -5.38 -1.82 -12.98
CA ARG A 47 -4.39 -2.49 -13.84
C ARG A 47 -4.77 -3.95 -14.08
N ILE A 48 -5.23 -4.64 -13.04
CA ILE A 48 -5.69 -6.02 -13.17
C ILE A 48 -6.88 -6.10 -14.11
N GLN A 49 -7.84 -5.20 -13.94
CA GLN A 49 -9.05 -5.16 -14.76
C GLN A 49 -8.72 -4.94 -16.24
N LYS A 50 -7.70 -4.15 -16.53
CA LYS A 50 -7.27 -3.88 -17.90
C LYS A 50 -6.40 -4.99 -18.49
N GLY A 51 -6.17 -6.06 -17.74
CA GLY A 51 -5.45 -7.24 -18.21
C GLY A 51 -3.94 -7.12 -18.23
N ALA A 52 -3.39 -6.05 -17.68
CA ALA A 52 -1.95 -5.80 -17.72
C ALA A 52 -1.22 -6.12 -16.42
N GLY A 53 -1.95 -6.40 -15.34
CA GLY A 53 -1.37 -6.43 -14.01
C GLY A 53 -0.85 -7.77 -13.52
N LEU A 54 -1.65 -8.83 -13.65
CA LEU A 54 -1.34 -10.09 -12.97
C LEU A 54 -0.13 -10.81 -13.55
N LEU A 55 0.08 -10.71 -14.85
CA LEU A 55 1.14 -11.45 -15.55
C LEU A 55 2.23 -10.53 -16.09
N ALA A 56 2.23 -9.27 -15.72
CA ALA A 56 3.26 -8.34 -16.14
C ALA A 56 4.59 -8.69 -15.45
N ASN A 57 5.66 -8.79 -16.22
CA ASN A 57 6.96 -9.19 -15.70
C ASN A 57 7.71 -8.04 -15.03
N ASP A 58 7.34 -6.82 -15.33
CA ASP A 58 8.05 -5.63 -14.89
C ASP A 58 7.42 -4.98 -13.64
N GLU A 59 6.31 -5.55 -13.17
CA GLU A 59 5.61 -4.98 -12.01
C GLU A 59 4.96 -6.08 -11.20
N ASP A 60 5.15 -6.05 -9.89
CA ASP A 60 4.59 -7.04 -8.98
C ASP A 60 3.32 -6.50 -8.33
N VAL A 61 2.23 -6.52 -9.10
CA VAL A 61 0.94 -6.00 -8.64
C VAL A 61 0.42 -6.77 -7.44
N ILE A 62 0.62 -8.08 -7.39
CA ILE A 62 0.12 -8.91 -6.28
C ILE A 62 0.83 -8.54 -4.98
N ASN A 63 2.16 -8.46 -4.98
CA ASN A 63 2.90 -8.05 -3.78
C ASN A 63 2.55 -6.64 -3.36
N ASP A 64 2.38 -5.73 -4.30
CA ASP A 64 1.97 -4.36 -4.01
C ASP A 64 0.59 -4.32 -3.37
N LEU A 65 -0.38 -5.09 -3.88
CA LEU A 65 -1.71 -5.17 -3.28
C LEU A 65 -1.67 -5.71 -1.87
N ILE A 66 -0.93 -6.79 -1.64
CA ILE A 66 -0.79 -7.36 -0.30
C ILE A 66 -0.21 -6.30 0.64
N GLY A 67 0.82 -5.59 0.20
CA GLY A 67 1.45 -4.54 0.99
C GLY A 67 0.50 -3.42 1.33
N TYR A 68 -0.26 -2.93 0.36
CA TYR A 68 -1.24 -1.85 0.62
C TYR A 68 -2.36 -2.32 1.53
N LEU A 69 -2.80 -3.57 1.42
CA LEU A 69 -3.84 -4.10 2.31
C LEU A 69 -3.34 -4.21 3.75
N VAL A 70 -2.08 -4.60 3.96
CA VAL A 70 -1.46 -4.59 5.28
C VAL A 70 -1.41 -3.17 5.83
N LEU A 71 -0.97 -2.20 5.03
CA LEU A 71 -0.90 -0.80 5.43
C LEU A 71 -2.28 -0.25 5.75
N LEU A 72 -3.29 -0.62 4.97
CA LEU A 72 -4.67 -0.23 5.23
C LEU A 72 -5.12 -0.75 6.60
N LYS A 73 -4.83 -2.01 6.90
CA LYS A 73 -5.21 -2.58 8.19
C LYS A 73 -4.52 -1.85 9.35
N ILE A 74 -3.26 -1.50 9.20
CA ILE A 74 -2.53 -0.72 10.21
C ILE A 74 -3.18 0.65 10.39
N SER A 75 -3.49 1.33 9.29
CA SER A 75 -4.13 2.65 9.33
C SER A 75 -5.49 2.60 10.04
N LEU A 76 -6.30 1.60 9.72
CA LEU A 76 -7.60 1.43 10.36
C LEU A 76 -7.47 1.12 11.85
N CYS A 77 -6.50 0.30 12.24
CA CYS A 77 -6.24 0.01 13.66
C CYS A 77 -5.81 1.25 14.42
N ARG A 78 -4.97 2.10 13.82
CA ARG A 78 -4.56 3.36 14.44
C ARG A 78 -5.75 4.29 14.63
N ASN A 79 -6.63 4.38 13.64
CA ASN A 79 -7.83 5.23 13.74
C ASN A 79 -8.75 4.75 14.86
N PHE A 80 -8.92 3.43 15.02
CA PHE A 80 -9.71 2.89 16.11
C PHE A 80 -9.09 3.18 17.48
N GLN A 81 -7.77 3.10 17.59
CA GLN A 81 -7.08 3.34 18.85
C GLN A 81 -7.07 4.80 19.26
N GLN A 82 -7.26 5.71 18.33
CA GLN A 82 -7.31 7.16 18.62
C GLN A 82 -8.67 7.63 19.12
N LYS A 83 -9.63 6.76 19.13
CA LYS A 83 -10.94 7.06 19.73
C LYS A 83 -10.93 6.69 21.19
#